data_85fe74707253fc019c11de2d1ab75cc8
#
_entry.id   85fe74707253fc019c11de2d1ab75cc8
#
_cell.length_a   1.000
_cell.length_b   1.000
_cell.length_c   1.000
_cell.angle_alpha   90.00
_cell.angle_beta   90.00
_cell.angle_gamma   90.00
#
_symmetry.space_group_name_H-M   'P 1'
#
loop_
_entity.id
_entity.type
_entity.pdbx_description
1 polymer ?
#
loop_
_entity_poly.entity_id
_entity_poly.type
_entity_poly.pdbx_seq_one_letter_code
_entity_poly.pdbx_strand_id
1 'polypeptide(L)'
;MQDTNPLQYLLLESFWNQCNLFCVGDDAQSIYGFRGADFQSIHHFTEVVPDAKVLKLTTNYRSTQEILDLSNWLLDRSPLVYDKHLVASRGAGIKPVLAHFHEEWDQARDIVMRIKNSQGEEGASYADNMVLSRSNWGLRSVEACLVEAQIPYVIYGGTSLMASAHIRDIVAALRIVANPRDELAWQRYLCLFPRIGEITAAKIIDRVLEKDTLGECLEELTSNAVLDPSAAITLAAIKKVEVEVNLAVA
;
A
#
# COMPACT_ATOMS: atom_id res chain seq x y z
N MET A 1 -17.36 6.21 13.37
CA MET A 1 -17.18 7.65 13.64
C MET A 1 -15.74 8.13 13.49
N GLN A 2 -14.72 7.48 14.09
CA GLN A 2 -13.33 7.96 14.12
C GLN A 2 -12.68 8.22 12.74
N ASP A 3 -13.18 7.58 11.68
CA ASP A 3 -12.62 7.67 10.33
C ASP A 3 -13.45 8.54 9.39
N THR A 4 -14.46 9.25 9.92
CA THR A 4 -15.32 10.15 9.16
C THR A 4 -14.58 11.46 8.83
N ASN A 5 -14.66 11.89 7.58
CA ASN A 5 -14.18 13.21 7.18
C ASN A 5 -15.26 14.29 7.43
N PRO A 6 -14.91 15.58 7.43
CA PRO A 6 -15.86 16.66 7.72
C PRO A 6 -17.10 16.66 6.82
N LEU A 7 -16.97 16.29 5.54
CA LEU A 7 -18.11 16.24 4.62
C LEU A 7 -19.09 15.11 4.98
N GLN A 8 -18.57 13.93 5.33
CA GLN A 8 -19.37 12.81 5.81
C GLN A 8 -20.05 13.15 7.14
N TYR A 9 -19.34 13.88 8.02
CA TYR A 9 -19.91 14.34 9.29
C TYR A 9 -21.07 15.32 9.07
N LEU A 10 -20.93 16.32 8.20
CA LEU A 10 -22.02 17.24 7.83
C LEU A 10 -23.23 16.51 7.24
N LEU A 11 -22.99 15.46 6.46
CA LEU A 11 -24.08 14.64 5.93
C LEU A 11 -24.82 13.92 7.08
N LEU A 12 -24.11 13.33 8.03
CA LEU A 12 -24.72 12.72 9.23
C LEU A 12 -25.51 13.77 10.03
N GLU A 13 -24.95 14.95 10.19
CA GLU A 13 -25.58 16.07 10.91
C GLU A 13 -26.96 16.43 10.37
N SER A 14 -27.15 16.32 9.07
CA SER A 14 -28.44 16.59 8.43
C SER A 14 -29.55 15.60 8.80
N PHE A 15 -29.20 14.43 9.32
CA PHE A 15 -30.14 13.33 9.64
C PHE A 15 -30.42 13.15 11.14
N TRP A 16 -29.53 13.56 12.04
CA TRP A 16 -29.66 13.17 13.44
C TRP A 16 -30.88 13.71 14.18
N ASN A 17 -31.49 14.79 13.69
CA ASN A 17 -32.80 15.27 14.20
C ASN A 17 -34.00 14.52 13.60
N GLN A 18 -33.78 13.64 12.62
CA GLN A 18 -34.86 12.98 11.87
C GLN A 18 -34.93 11.46 12.17
N CYS A 19 -33.94 10.92 12.86
CA CYS A 19 -33.88 9.49 13.16
C CYS A 19 -33.17 9.21 14.49
N ASN A 20 -33.35 8.01 15.01
CA ASN A 20 -32.57 7.54 16.15
C ASN A 20 -31.16 7.17 15.64
N LEU A 21 -30.16 7.86 16.16
CA LEU A 21 -28.78 7.68 15.77
C LEU A 21 -28.06 6.77 16.78
N PHE A 22 -27.37 5.76 16.26
CA PHE A 22 -26.45 4.91 17.02
C PHE A 22 -25.07 4.98 16.40
N CYS A 23 -24.11 5.57 17.11
CA CYS A 23 -22.76 5.77 16.65
C CYS A 23 -21.77 4.90 17.43
N VAL A 24 -20.85 4.27 16.72
CA VAL A 24 -19.74 3.50 17.29
C VAL A 24 -18.43 4.11 16.80
N GLY A 25 -17.46 4.23 17.68
CA GLY A 25 -16.14 4.73 17.33
C GLY A 25 -15.15 4.55 18.47
N ASP A 26 -13.88 4.65 18.11
CA ASP A 26 -12.76 4.65 19.05
C ASP A 26 -11.76 5.74 18.63
N ASP A 27 -11.77 6.84 19.33
CA ASP A 27 -10.94 8.02 19.08
C ASP A 27 -9.43 7.71 19.09
N ALA A 28 -9.00 6.80 19.96
CA ALA A 28 -7.61 6.33 20.00
C ALA A 28 -7.18 5.50 18.78
N GLN A 29 -8.13 5.01 17.98
CA GLN A 29 -7.90 4.28 16.74
C GLN A 29 -8.08 5.14 15.49
N SER A 30 -8.22 6.46 15.62
CA SER A 30 -8.32 7.38 14.49
C SER A 30 -6.97 7.57 13.80
N ILE A 31 -6.67 6.71 12.83
CA ILE A 31 -5.38 6.69 12.09
C ILE A 31 -5.51 7.14 10.64
N TYR A 32 -6.70 7.56 10.18
CA TYR A 32 -6.96 7.97 8.80
C TYR A 32 -6.97 9.50 8.59
N GLY A 33 -6.26 10.25 9.44
CA GLY A 33 -6.11 11.70 9.27
C GLY A 33 -5.56 12.11 7.90
N PHE A 34 -4.69 11.30 7.29
CA PHE A 34 -4.18 11.51 5.93
C PHE A 34 -5.25 11.38 4.82
N ARG A 35 -6.43 10.82 5.14
CA ARG A 35 -7.62 10.80 4.26
C ARG A 35 -8.64 11.87 4.61
N GLY A 36 -8.25 12.80 5.49
CA GLY A 36 -9.12 13.87 5.96
C GLY A 36 -10.09 13.45 7.07
N ALA A 37 -9.87 12.31 7.74
CA ALA A 37 -10.64 11.96 8.93
C ALA A 37 -10.35 12.95 10.05
N ASP A 38 -11.40 13.38 10.73
CA ASP A 38 -11.31 14.30 11.86
C ASP A 38 -11.73 13.59 13.16
N PHE A 39 -10.73 13.27 13.99
CA PHE A 39 -10.97 12.61 15.28
C PHE A 39 -11.73 13.51 16.27
N GLN A 40 -11.69 14.84 16.11
CA GLN A 40 -12.40 15.77 16.96
C GLN A 40 -13.91 15.58 16.88
N SER A 41 -14.42 15.06 15.75
CA SER A 41 -15.83 14.75 15.55
C SER A 41 -16.42 13.81 16.62
N ILE A 42 -15.61 12.93 17.21
CA ILE A 42 -16.04 12.05 18.34
C ILE A 42 -16.10 12.84 19.64
N HIS A 43 -15.10 13.65 19.92
CA HIS A 43 -15.03 14.42 21.17
C HIS A 43 -16.14 15.45 21.25
N HIS A 44 -16.48 16.10 20.13
CA HIS A 44 -17.55 17.11 20.07
C HIS A 44 -18.96 16.52 19.87
N PHE A 45 -19.08 15.18 19.72
CA PHE A 45 -20.38 14.56 19.42
C PHE A 45 -21.44 14.86 20.47
N THR A 46 -21.09 14.83 21.76
CA THR A 46 -22.02 15.14 22.87
C THR A 46 -22.36 16.62 22.98
N GLU A 47 -21.55 17.51 22.42
CA GLU A 47 -21.84 18.94 22.38
C GLU A 47 -22.88 19.25 21.31
N VAL A 48 -22.84 18.52 20.20
CA VAL A 48 -23.74 18.70 19.05
C VAL A 48 -25.03 17.89 19.22
N VAL A 49 -24.99 16.77 19.94
CA VAL A 49 -26.16 15.92 20.28
C VAL A 49 -26.30 15.87 21.80
N PRO A 50 -26.97 16.87 22.42
CA PRO A 50 -26.98 17.05 23.88
C PRO A 50 -27.58 15.88 24.67
N ASP A 51 -28.53 15.15 24.09
CA ASP A 51 -29.21 14.00 24.73
C ASP A 51 -28.52 12.65 24.44
N ALA A 52 -27.35 12.66 23.82
CA ALA A 52 -26.62 11.45 23.51
C ALA A 52 -26.12 10.72 24.78
N LYS A 53 -26.41 9.42 24.84
CA LYS A 53 -25.88 8.55 25.91
C LYS A 53 -24.58 7.94 25.42
N VAL A 54 -23.47 8.26 26.09
CA VAL A 54 -22.15 7.66 25.80
C VAL A 54 -22.00 6.41 26.66
N LEU A 55 -21.80 5.27 26.00
CA LEU A 55 -21.48 4.00 26.63
C LEU A 55 -20.05 3.61 26.29
N LYS A 56 -19.25 3.31 27.30
CA LYS A 56 -17.83 2.93 27.15
C LYS A 56 -17.68 1.42 27.22
N LEU A 57 -17.00 0.85 26.21
CA LEU A 57 -16.61 -0.55 26.18
C LEU A 57 -15.14 -0.66 26.60
N THR A 58 -14.89 -1.05 27.84
CA THR A 58 -13.54 -1.13 28.43
C THR A 58 -12.98 -2.54 28.45
N THR A 59 -13.86 -3.56 28.38
CA THR A 59 -13.42 -4.95 28.37
C THR A 59 -12.97 -5.36 26.96
N ASN A 60 -11.72 -5.82 26.87
CA ASN A 60 -11.11 -6.27 25.62
C ASN A 60 -11.03 -7.80 25.58
N TYR A 61 -11.61 -8.40 24.55
CA TYR A 61 -11.66 -9.86 24.33
C TYR A 61 -10.58 -10.36 23.37
N ARG A 62 -9.78 -9.46 22.78
CA ARG A 62 -8.77 -9.77 21.76
C ARG A 62 -7.39 -9.98 22.36
N SER A 63 -6.95 -9.05 23.18
CA SER A 63 -5.58 -8.94 23.66
C SER A 63 -5.43 -9.44 25.08
N THR A 64 -4.20 -9.83 25.46
CA THR A 64 -3.82 -10.12 26.84
C THR A 64 -3.55 -8.81 27.60
N GLN A 65 -3.48 -8.89 28.94
CA GLN A 65 -3.33 -7.69 29.78
C GLN A 65 -2.03 -6.94 29.50
N GLU A 66 -0.93 -7.63 29.23
CA GLU A 66 0.38 -7.01 28.97
C GLU A 66 0.38 -6.15 27.69
N ILE A 67 -0.40 -6.54 26.67
CA ILE A 67 -0.60 -5.72 25.47
C ILE A 67 -1.44 -4.49 25.80
N LEU A 68 -2.50 -4.67 26.61
CA LEU A 68 -3.36 -3.57 27.01
C LEU A 68 -2.65 -2.60 27.97
N ASP A 69 -1.76 -3.08 28.81
CA ASP A 69 -0.94 -2.23 29.69
C ASP A 69 -0.07 -1.27 28.85
N LEU A 70 0.53 -1.75 27.75
CA LEU A 70 1.24 -0.89 26.83
C LEU A 70 0.31 0.12 26.15
N SER A 71 -0.89 -0.29 25.76
CA SER A 71 -1.89 0.59 25.15
C SER A 71 -2.37 1.65 26.13
N ASN A 72 -2.72 1.26 27.37
CA ASN A 72 -3.11 2.17 28.43
C ASN A 72 -1.99 3.16 28.77
N TRP A 73 -0.74 2.67 28.87
CA TRP A 73 0.45 3.51 29.09
C TRP A 73 0.61 4.58 28.01
N LEU A 74 0.31 4.24 26.73
CA LEU A 74 0.35 5.19 25.62
C LEU A 74 -0.79 6.22 25.72
N LEU A 75 -2.01 5.78 26.06
CA LEU A 75 -3.17 6.66 26.23
C LEU A 75 -2.94 7.67 27.36
N ASP A 76 -2.38 7.24 28.49
CA ASP A 76 -2.07 8.10 29.65
C ASP A 76 -1.05 9.20 29.32
N ARG A 77 -0.23 9.02 28.28
CA ARG A 77 0.78 9.98 27.81
C ARG A 77 0.33 10.82 26.63
N SER A 78 -0.85 10.55 26.13
CA SER A 78 -1.43 11.38 25.06
C SER A 78 -1.72 12.79 25.58
N PRO A 79 -1.54 13.83 24.74
CA PRO A 79 -2.01 15.18 25.07
C PRO A 79 -3.55 15.26 25.12
N LEU A 80 -4.24 14.25 24.55
CA LEU A 80 -5.70 14.13 24.60
C LEU A 80 -6.10 13.30 25.81
N VAL A 81 -7.14 13.73 26.51
CA VAL A 81 -7.68 13.00 27.66
C VAL A 81 -8.58 11.87 27.13
N TYR A 82 -8.09 10.64 27.26
CA TYR A 82 -8.90 9.45 27.01
C TYR A 82 -9.45 8.92 28.32
N ASP A 83 -10.73 9.11 28.56
CA ASP A 83 -11.40 8.59 29.76
C ASP A 83 -11.79 7.12 29.57
N LYS A 84 -10.79 6.26 29.30
CA LYS A 84 -10.95 4.82 29.19
C LYS A 84 -9.68 4.10 29.65
N HIS A 85 -9.89 2.99 30.35
CA HIS A 85 -8.83 2.07 30.74
C HIS A 85 -9.25 0.66 30.30
N LEU A 86 -8.42 0.04 29.44
CA LEU A 86 -8.75 -1.25 28.85
C LEU A 86 -8.34 -2.40 29.76
N VAL A 87 -9.25 -3.36 29.95
CA VAL A 87 -9.03 -4.55 30.77
C VAL A 87 -9.23 -5.80 29.93
N ALA A 88 -8.27 -6.73 29.99
CA ALA A 88 -8.35 -7.98 29.23
C ALA A 88 -9.31 -8.98 29.86
N SER A 89 -10.14 -9.63 29.05
CA SER A 89 -10.89 -10.81 29.45
C SER A 89 -10.07 -12.10 29.29
N ARG A 90 -8.99 -12.08 28.50
CA ARG A 90 -8.14 -13.26 28.21
C ARG A 90 -7.09 -13.55 29.27
N GLY A 91 -6.95 -12.72 30.30
CA GLY A 91 -5.94 -12.87 31.33
C GLY A 91 -4.53 -12.45 30.90
N ALA A 92 -3.52 -13.01 31.57
CA ALA A 92 -2.11 -12.71 31.35
C ALA A 92 -1.54 -13.40 30.09
N GLY A 93 -0.52 -12.79 29.49
CA GLY A 93 0.17 -13.31 28.32
C GLY A 93 1.64 -12.86 28.26
N ILE A 94 2.21 -12.84 27.07
CA ILE A 94 3.59 -12.44 26.84
C ILE A 94 3.67 -10.91 26.74
N LYS A 95 4.67 -10.31 27.38
CA LYS A 95 4.93 -8.86 27.28
C LYS A 95 5.37 -8.49 25.86
N PRO A 96 4.91 -7.34 25.34
CA PRO A 96 5.44 -6.78 24.10
C PRO A 96 6.96 -6.59 24.17
N VAL A 97 7.65 -6.89 23.06
CA VAL A 97 9.10 -6.76 22.94
C VAL A 97 9.43 -5.65 21.97
N LEU A 98 10.28 -4.72 22.36
CA LEU A 98 10.88 -3.71 21.49
C LEU A 98 12.29 -4.19 21.10
N ALA A 99 12.52 -4.41 19.80
CA ALA A 99 13.82 -4.76 19.26
C ALA A 99 14.32 -3.66 18.31
N HIS A 100 15.60 -3.33 18.39
CA HIS A 100 16.26 -2.36 17.52
C HIS A 100 17.27 -3.06 16.63
N PHE A 101 17.26 -2.71 15.35
CA PHE A 101 18.19 -3.24 14.35
C PHE A 101 18.88 -2.08 13.63
N HIS A 102 20.13 -2.26 13.24
CA HIS A 102 20.88 -1.30 12.43
C HIS A 102 20.57 -1.46 10.95
N GLU A 103 20.33 -2.71 10.54
CA GLU A 103 20.08 -3.07 9.15
C GLU A 103 18.65 -3.61 8.97
N GLU A 104 18.02 -3.20 7.90
CA GLU A 104 16.66 -3.66 7.54
C GLU A 104 16.61 -5.18 7.34
N TRP A 105 17.66 -5.75 6.78
CA TRP A 105 17.76 -7.19 6.55
C TRP A 105 17.89 -8.01 7.84
N ASP A 106 18.56 -7.48 8.86
CA ASP A 106 18.66 -8.15 10.17
C ASP A 106 17.30 -8.15 10.87
N GLN A 107 16.54 -7.04 10.77
CA GLN A 107 15.16 -6.98 11.22
C GLN A 107 14.29 -8.03 10.52
N ALA A 108 14.39 -8.12 9.19
CA ALA A 108 13.60 -9.06 8.40
C ALA A 108 13.90 -10.52 8.77
N ARG A 109 15.19 -10.87 8.96
CA ARG A 109 15.60 -12.21 9.40
C ARG A 109 15.08 -12.55 10.80
N ASP A 110 15.14 -11.60 11.75
CA ASP A 110 14.59 -11.80 13.11
C ASP A 110 13.08 -12.04 13.07
N ILE A 111 12.32 -11.27 12.27
CA ILE A 111 10.90 -11.47 12.08
C ILE A 111 10.61 -12.89 11.56
N VAL A 112 11.29 -13.32 10.50
CA VAL A 112 11.11 -14.65 9.92
C VAL A 112 11.51 -15.77 10.88
N MET A 113 12.58 -15.58 11.65
CA MET A 113 12.97 -16.53 12.69
C MET A 113 11.90 -16.66 13.78
N ARG A 114 11.30 -15.57 14.23
CA ARG A 114 10.19 -15.58 15.21
C ARG A 114 8.96 -16.31 14.67
N ILE A 115 8.59 -16.05 13.41
CA ILE A 115 7.50 -16.75 12.72
C ILE A 115 7.77 -18.25 12.64
N LYS A 116 9.00 -18.67 12.33
CA LYS A 116 9.38 -20.09 12.34
C LYS A 116 9.30 -20.71 13.73
N ASN A 117 9.77 -19.98 14.75
CA ASN A 117 9.76 -20.48 16.13
C ASN A 117 8.33 -20.61 16.67
N SER A 118 7.41 -19.74 16.26
CA SER A 118 6.01 -19.86 16.66
C SER A 118 5.34 -21.14 16.17
N GLN A 119 5.83 -21.76 15.08
CA GLN A 119 5.32 -23.05 14.60
C GLN A 119 5.69 -24.23 15.50
N GLY A 120 6.65 -24.08 16.39
CA GLY A 120 7.00 -25.10 17.40
C GLY A 120 6.04 -25.13 18.59
N GLU A 121 5.16 -24.14 18.72
CA GLU A 121 4.15 -24.07 19.77
C GLU A 121 2.91 -24.90 19.39
N GLU A 122 2.32 -25.57 20.36
CA GLU A 122 1.20 -26.46 20.12
C GLU A 122 -0.03 -25.68 19.58
N GLY A 123 -0.50 -26.05 18.40
CA GLY A 123 -1.65 -25.43 17.73
C GLY A 123 -1.37 -24.14 16.98
N ALA A 124 -0.14 -23.65 16.92
CA ALA A 124 0.20 -22.43 16.18
C ALA A 124 0.32 -22.71 14.66
N SER A 125 -0.16 -21.77 13.87
CA SER A 125 -0.13 -21.79 12.40
C SER A 125 0.55 -20.54 11.86
N TYR A 126 1.11 -20.59 10.65
CA TYR A 126 1.60 -19.39 9.96
C TYR A 126 0.53 -18.29 9.83
N ALA A 127 -0.74 -18.66 9.70
CA ALA A 127 -1.87 -17.75 9.64
C ALA A 127 -2.11 -16.95 10.95
N ASP A 128 -1.54 -17.38 12.07
CA ASP A 128 -1.65 -16.67 13.35
C ASP A 128 -0.63 -15.51 13.48
N ASN A 129 0.26 -15.36 12.49
CA ASN A 129 1.25 -14.31 12.46
C ASN A 129 0.86 -13.19 11.51
N MET A 130 1.05 -11.94 11.92
CA MET A 130 0.84 -10.77 11.08
C MET A 130 2.01 -9.80 11.24
N VAL A 131 2.56 -9.36 10.11
CA VAL A 131 3.58 -8.31 10.05
C VAL A 131 2.94 -7.02 9.56
N LEU A 132 3.06 -5.95 10.33
CA LEU A 132 2.56 -4.62 9.96
C LEU A 132 3.72 -3.68 9.66
N SER A 133 3.60 -2.93 8.58
CA SER A 133 4.55 -1.87 8.22
C SER A 133 3.82 -0.59 7.86
N ARG A 134 4.48 0.55 8.10
CA ARG A 134 3.94 1.87 7.73
C ARG A 134 3.88 2.07 6.22
N SER A 135 4.72 1.39 5.47
CA SER A 135 4.80 1.49 4.01
C SER A 135 5.11 0.13 3.37
N ASN A 136 4.77 -0.01 2.09
CA ASN A 136 5.11 -1.22 1.32
C ASN A 136 6.63 -1.41 1.15
N TRP A 137 7.39 -0.33 1.26
CA TRP A 137 8.86 -0.40 1.21
C TRP A 137 9.41 -1.29 2.33
N GLY A 138 8.98 -1.04 3.57
CA GLY A 138 9.44 -1.80 4.74
C GLY A 138 8.97 -3.27 4.79
N LEU A 139 8.15 -3.71 3.82
CA LEU A 139 7.78 -5.13 3.71
C LEU A 139 8.66 -5.91 2.73
N ARG A 140 9.46 -5.24 1.88
CA ARG A 140 10.22 -5.91 0.81
C ARG A 140 11.28 -6.86 1.32
N SER A 141 12.05 -6.44 2.31
CA SER A 141 13.07 -7.28 2.95
C SER A 141 12.44 -8.47 3.68
N VAL A 142 11.29 -8.23 4.35
CA VAL A 142 10.54 -9.30 5.01
C VAL A 142 9.99 -10.29 3.99
N GLU A 143 9.40 -9.82 2.90
CA GLU A 143 8.89 -10.65 1.80
C GLU A 143 10.01 -11.52 1.21
N ALA A 144 11.16 -10.94 0.91
CA ALA A 144 12.30 -11.68 0.38
C ALA A 144 12.77 -12.79 1.35
N CYS A 145 12.86 -12.49 2.66
CA CYS A 145 13.21 -13.47 3.67
C CYS A 145 12.15 -14.57 3.85
N LEU A 146 10.85 -14.25 3.70
CA LEU A 146 9.78 -15.25 3.73
C LEU A 146 9.87 -16.20 2.53
N VAL A 147 10.14 -15.66 1.32
CA VAL A 147 10.35 -16.46 0.10
C VAL A 147 11.55 -17.40 0.26
N GLU A 148 12.69 -16.87 0.72
CA GLU A 148 13.90 -17.68 0.98
C GLU A 148 13.64 -18.79 2.01
N ALA A 149 12.84 -18.48 3.03
CA ALA A 149 12.45 -19.41 4.08
C ALA A 149 11.33 -20.38 3.67
N GLN A 150 10.76 -20.24 2.48
CA GLN A 150 9.60 -21.00 1.96
C GLN A 150 8.36 -20.92 2.87
N ILE A 151 8.15 -19.77 3.51
CA ILE A 151 6.96 -19.50 4.34
C ILE A 151 5.86 -18.90 3.46
N PRO A 152 4.65 -19.51 3.42
CA PRO A 152 3.54 -18.93 2.69
C PRO A 152 3.07 -17.64 3.33
N TYR A 153 2.80 -16.61 2.51
CA TYR A 153 2.33 -15.32 2.99
C TYR A 153 1.32 -14.69 2.02
N VAL A 154 0.57 -13.71 2.52
CA VAL A 154 -0.34 -12.86 1.75
C VAL A 154 -0.09 -11.40 2.11
N ILE A 155 0.05 -10.52 1.11
CA ILE A 155 0.17 -9.07 1.32
C ILE A 155 -1.19 -8.42 1.15
N TYR A 156 -1.67 -7.75 2.21
CA TYR A 156 -2.87 -6.93 2.19
C TYR A 156 -2.53 -5.45 1.98
N GLY A 157 -3.26 -4.78 1.10
CA GLY A 157 -3.06 -3.35 0.84
C GLY A 157 -1.83 -3.03 -0.02
N GLY A 158 -1.08 -4.04 -0.46
CA GLY A 158 -0.02 -3.90 -1.44
C GLY A 158 -0.59 -3.66 -2.85
N THR A 159 0.07 -2.84 -3.66
CA THR A 159 -0.16 -2.87 -5.10
C THR A 159 0.36 -4.20 -5.63
N SER A 160 -0.48 -4.94 -6.38
CA SER A 160 0.00 -6.11 -7.14
C SER A 160 1.30 -5.76 -7.85
N LEU A 161 2.25 -6.69 -7.93
CA LEU A 161 3.50 -6.52 -8.68
C LEU A 161 3.21 -5.93 -10.08
N MET A 162 2.18 -6.45 -10.75
CA MET A 162 1.73 -5.97 -12.07
C MET A 162 1.16 -4.55 -12.06
N ALA A 163 0.70 -4.05 -10.91
CA ALA A 163 0.19 -2.69 -10.76
C ALA A 163 1.29 -1.67 -10.40
N SER A 164 2.51 -2.13 -10.07
CA SER A 164 3.63 -1.24 -9.74
C SER A 164 4.06 -0.43 -10.97
N ALA A 165 4.47 0.82 -10.78
CA ALA A 165 4.78 1.74 -11.86
C ALA A 165 5.85 1.17 -12.81
N HIS A 166 6.98 0.71 -12.26
CA HIS A 166 8.10 0.18 -13.04
C HIS A 166 7.76 -1.10 -13.82
N ILE A 167 6.91 -1.98 -13.29
CA ILE A 167 6.44 -3.15 -14.05
C ILE A 167 5.55 -2.71 -15.21
N ARG A 168 4.66 -1.75 -14.99
CA ARG A 168 3.84 -1.20 -16.08
C ARG A 168 4.67 -0.49 -17.14
N ASP A 169 5.81 0.11 -16.76
CA ASP A 169 6.75 0.73 -17.71
C ASP A 169 7.43 -0.33 -18.59
N ILE A 170 7.88 -1.42 -17.97
CA ILE A 170 8.46 -2.58 -18.71
C ILE A 170 7.40 -3.19 -19.64
N VAL A 171 6.18 -3.42 -19.11
CA VAL A 171 5.08 -3.96 -19.92
C VAL A 171 4.72 -3.04 -21.08
N ALA A 172 4.77 -1.71 -20.92
CA ALA A 172 4.56 -0.78 -22.01
C ALA A 172 5.62 -0.96 -23.13
N ALA A 173 6.91 -1.08 -22.77
CA ALA A 173 7.97 -1.36 -23.75
C ALA A 173 7.73 -2.69 -24.48
N LEU A 174 7.37 -3.76 -23.78
CA LEU A 174 7.05 -5.06 -24.39
C LEU A 174 5.84 -4.99 -25.33
N ARG A 175 4.79 -4.24 -24.93
CA ARG A 175 3.59 -4.04 -25.75
C ARG A 175 3.90 -3.28 -27.05
N ILE A 176 4.78 -2.28 -27.02
CA ILE A 176 5.24 -1.57 -28.22
C ILE A 176 5.96 -2.53 -29.16
N VAL A 177 6.82 -3.41 -28.63
CA VAL A 177 7.54 -4.39 -29.45
C VAL A 177 6.57 -5.39 -30.09
N ALA A 178 5.58 -5.86 -29.35
CA ALA A 178 4.56 -6.79 -29.84
C ALA A 178 3.56 -6.12 -30.81
N ASN A 179 3.20 -4.86 -30.54
CA ASN A 179 2.29 -4.08 -31.37
C ASN A 179 2.74 -2.62 -31.46
N PRO A 180 3.48 -2.22 -32.53
CA PRO A 180 3.94 -0.84 -32.72
C PRO A 180 2.82 0.21 -32.84
N ARG A 181 1.57 -0.21 -32.98
CA ARG A 181 0.39 0.68 -33.03
C ARG A 181 -0.33 0.83 -31.68
N ASP A 182 0.25 0.35 -30.57
CA ASP A 182 -0.31 0.50 -29.23
C ASP A 182 -0.06 1.92 -28.69
N GLU A 183 -1.03 2.81 -28.93
CA GLU A 183 -1.00 4.22 -28.53
C GLU A 183 -0.78 4.40 -27.01
N LEU A 184 -1.50 3.63 -26.19
CA LEU A 184 -1.40 3.72 -24.72
C LEU A 184 -0.03 3.27 -24.22
N ALA A 185 0.56 2.27 -24.84
CA ALA A 185 1.90 1.82 -24.51
C ALA A 185 2.94 2.88 -24.88
N TRP A 186 2.82 3.50 -26.07
CA TRP A 186 3.66 4.63 -26.46
C TRP A 186 3.52 5.83 -25.52
N GLN A 187 2.29 6.23 -25.19
CA GLN A 187 2.04 7.33 -24.25
C GLN A 187 2.79 7.12 -22.95
N ARG A 188 2.67 5.93 -22.37
CA ARG A 188 3.34 5.61 -21.13
C ARG A 188 4.86 5.60 -21.27
N TYR A 189 5.37 4.95 -22.31
CA TYR A 189 6.81 4.79 -22.53
C TYR A 189 7.49 6.14 -22.78
N LEU A 190 6.92 6.99 -23.63
CA LEU A 190 7.47 8.30 -23.94
C LEU A 190 7.52 9.24 -22.74
N CYS A 191 6.51 9.18 -21.87
CA CYS A 191 6.47 9.99 -20.66
C CYS A 191 7.52 9.60 -19.58
N LEU A 192 8.27 8.50 -19.77
CA LEU A 192 9.40 8.15 -18.91
C LEU A 192 10.63 9.03 -19.16
N PHE A 193 10.73 9.66 -20.33
CA PHE A 193 11.89 10.44 -20.69
C PHE A 193 11.79 11.90 -20.25
N PRO A 194 12.89 12.49 -19.79
CA PRO A 194 12.92 13.89 -19.39
C PRO A 194 12.40 14.81 -20.50
N ARG A 195 11.62 15.82 -20.13
CA ARG A 195 11.03 16.85 -21.02
C ARG A 195 9.92 16.36 -21.95
N ILE A 196 9.52 15.09 -21.88
CA ILE A 196 8.35 14.57 -22.61
C ILE A 196 7.18 14.44 -21.66
N GLY A 197 6.25 15.39 -21.72
CA GLY A 197 4.97 15.33 -21.04
C GLY A 197 3.87 14.79 -21.97
N GLU A 198 2.66 14.63 -21.47
CA GLU A 198 1.52 14.05 -22.21
C GLU A 198 1.26 14.73 -23.56
N ILE A 199 1.30 16.06 -23.60
CA ILE A 199 1.06 16.83 -24.85
C ILE A 199 2.17 16.58 -25.87
N THR A 200 3.42 16.47 -25.44
CA THR A 200 4.55 16.21 -26.33
C THR A 200 4.50 14.75 -26.82
N ALA A 201 4.18 13.82 -25.91
CA ALA A 201 4.01 12.41 -26.24
C ALA A 201 2.93 12.21 -27.30
N ALA A 202 1.76 12.83 -27.14
CA ALA A 202 0.67 12.74 -28.12
C ALA A 202 1.11 13.14 -29.54
N LYS A 203 1.82 14.27 -29.68
CA LYS A 203 2.35 14.73 -30.97
C LYS A 203 3.38 13.77 -31.60
N ILE A 204 4.12 13.06 -30.78
CA ILE A 204 5.08 12.03 -31.23
C ILE A 204 4.31 10.80 -31.70
N ILE A 205 3.31 10.39 -30.93
CA ILE A 205 2.47 9.23 -31.21
C ILE A 205 1.77 9.37 -32.55
N ASP A 206 1.17 10.54 -32.85
CA ASP A 206 0.54 10.80 -34.16
C ASP A 206 1.46 10.44 -35.32
N ARG A 207 2.75 10.80 -35.23
CA ARG A 207 3.74 10.49 -36.28
C ARG A 207 4.19 9.03 -36.27
N VAL A 208 4.32 8.43 -35.12
CA VAL A 208 4.72 7.03 -34.97
C VAL A 208 3.64 6.09 -35.49
N LEU A 209 2.37 6.41 -35.26
CA LEU A 209 1.23 5.60 -35.74
C LEU A 209 1.03 5.61 -37.25
N GLU A 210 1.67 6.55 -37.99
CA GLU A 210 1.73 6.55 -39.47
C GLU A 210 2.68 5.48 -40.01
N LYS A 211 3.49 4.85 -39.16
CA LYS A 211 4.47 3.82 -39.54
C LYS A 211 3.91 2.41 -39.38
N ASP A 212 4.33 1.51 -40.22
CA ASP A 212 3.84 0.11 -40.22
C ASP A 212 4.70 -0.81 -39.37
N THR A 213 5.99 -0.52 -39.19
CA THR A 213 6.94 -1.37 -38.47
C THR A 213 7.61 -0.66 -37.32
N LEU A 214 8.01 -1.44 -36.31
CA LEU A 214 8.77 -0.89 -35.16
C LEU A 214 10.08 -0.23 -35.61
N GLY A 215 10.75 -0.77 -36.65
CA GLY A 215 11.97 -0.20 -37.22
C GLY A 215 11.75 1.24 -37.71
N GLU A 216 10.71 1.45 -38.51
CA GLU A 216 10.33 2.78 -39.04
C GLU A 216 9.93 3.73 -37.89
N CYS A 217 9.22 3.23 -36.87
CA CYS A 217 8.91 4.02 -35.65
C CYS A 217 10.19 4.49 -34.96
N LEU A 218 11.18 3.62 -34.78
CA LEU A 218 12.44 3.95 -34.13
C LEU A 218 13.30 4.91 -34.97
N GLU A 219 13.30 4.78 -36.28
CA GLU A 219 13.96 5.72 -37.22
C GLU A 219 13.33 7.12 -37.11
N GLU A 220 12.01 7.21 -37.08
CA GLU A 220 11.28 8.47 -36.90
C GLU A 220 11.68 9.16 -35.59
N LEU A 221 11.73 8.39 -34.48
CA LEU A 221 12.07 8.90 -33.18
C LEU A 221 13.53 9.37 -33.05
N THR A 222 14.46 8.69 -33.73
CA THR A 222 15.89 9.01 -33.68
C THR A 222 16.25 10.14 -34.66
N SER A 223 15.66 10.20 -35.83
CA SER A 223 15.94 11.21 -36.88
C SER A 223 15.51 12.61 -36.47
N ASN A 224 14.47 12.72 -35.67
CA ASN A 224 13.91 14.01 -35.24
C ASN A 224 14.47 14.54 -33.89
N ALA A 225 15.49 13.89 -33.33
CA ALA A 225 16.12 14.25 -32.04
C ALA A 225 15.10 14.42 -30.87
N VAL A 226 13.95 13.75 -30.97
CA VAL A 226 12.87 13.86 -30.00
C VAL A 226 13.12 12.97 -28.81
N LEU A 227 13.79 11.84 -29.02
CA LEU A 227 14.21 10.92 -27.98
C LEU A 227 15.73 10.82 -27.91
N ASP A 228 16.20 10.61 -26.69
CA ASP A 228 17.57 10.16 -26.47
C ASP A 228 17.78 8.83 -27.22
N PRO A 229 18.87 8.65 -27.96
CA PRO A 229 19.18 7.40 -28.63
C PRO A 229 19.09 6.14 -27.75
N SER A 230 19.29 6.28 -26.43
CA SER A 230 19.14 5.18 -25.45
C SER A 230 17.74 4.57 -25.43
N ALA A 231 16.71 5.35 -25.66
CA ALA A 231 15.32 4.86 -25.68
C ALA A 231 15.05 3.94 -26.89
N ALA A 232 15.53 4.35 -28.07
CA ALA A 232 15.40 3.55 -29.29
C ALA A 232 16.25 2.27 -29.20
N ILE A 233 17.46 2.35 -28.63
CA ILE A 233 18.34 1.20 -28.40
C ILE A 233 17.66 0.17 -27.50
N THR A 234 16.97 0.61 -26.44
CA THR A 234 16.28 -0.31 -25.51
C THR A 234 15.17 -1.11 -26.23
N LEU A 235 14.32 -0.44 -27.01
CA LEU A 235 13.25 -1.12 -27.76
C LEU A 235 13.81 -2.05 -28.84
N ALA A 236 14.87 -1.64 -29.54
CA ALA A 236 15.54 -2.46 -30.54
C ALA A 236 16.18 -3.72 -29.90
N ALA A 237 16.78 -3.59 -28.71
CA ALA A 237 17.34 -4.71 -27.95
C ALA A 237 16.26 -5.72 -27.54
N ILE A 238 15.11 -5.25 -27.04
CA ILE A 238 13.97 -6.12 -26.70
C ILE A 238 13.49 -6.88 -27.92
N LYS A 239 13.35 -6.22 -29.07
CA LYS A 239 12.96 -6.86 -30.35
C LYS A 239 13.92 -7.96 -30.78
N LYS A 240 15.20 -7.73 -30.60
CA LYS A 240 16.23 -8.74 -30.93
C LYS A 240 16.08 -9.99 -30.06
N VAL A 241 15.86 -9.84 -28.76
CA VAL A 241 15.63 -10.97 -27.83
C VAL A 241 14.36 -11.74 -28.21
N GLU A 242 13.28 -11.09 -28.59
CA GLU A 242 12.05 -11.74 -29.06
C GLU A 242 12.32 -12.66 -30.27
N VAL A 243 13.10 -12.18 -31.24
CA VAL A 243 13.47 -12.97 -32.43
C VAL A 243 14.31 -14.18 -32.02
N GLU A 244 15.29 -14.03 -31.15
CA GLU A 244 16.14 -15.12 -30.67
C GLU A 244 15.35 -16.20 -29.91
N VAL A 245 14.39 -15.80 -29.05
CA VAL A 245 13.53 -16.73 -28.31
C VAL A 245 12.61 -17.50 -29.27
N ASN A 246 12.01 -16.86 -30.25
CA ASN A 246 11.15 -17.51 -31.21
C ASN A 246 11.91 -18.51 -32.11
N LEU A 247 13.19 -18.23 -32.43
CA LEU A 247 14.06 -19.13 -33.15
C LEU A 247 14.51 -20.35 -32.30
N ALA A 248 14.59 -20.21 -30.99
CA ALA A 248 14.95 -21.29 -30.08
C ALA A 248 13.78 -22.24 -29.75
N VAL A 249 12.53 -21.80 -29.98
CA VAL A 249 11.31 -22.58 -29.71
C VAL A 249 10.77 -23.27 -30.98
N ALA A 250 11.19 -22.85 -32.16
CA ALA A 250 10.85 -23.43 -33.48
C ALA A 250 11.81 -24.56 -33.87
#